data_5386145772b5762313b9f767393764f2
#
_entry.id   5386145772b5762313b9f767393764f2
#
_cell.length_a   1.000
_cell.length_b   1.000
_cell.length_c   1.000
_cell.angle_alpha   90.00
_cell.angle_beta   90.00
_cell.angle_gamma   90.00
#
_symmetry.space_group_name_H-M   'P 1'
#
loop_
_entity.id
_entity.type
_entity.pdbx_description
1 polymer ?
#
loop_
_entity_poly.entity_id
_entity_poly.type
_entity_poly.pdbx_seq_one_letter_code
_entity_poly.pdbx_strand_id
1 'polypeptide(L)'
;MSPNRLSNLTIVVVEDHDDARRYLGLFLDRLGANVVVARNGFEGFEAIKNNRPNLVVSDIQMPGMDGLELLREIRALAPDAGGSVPVIAMTAFGTHADRERLLHTGFKACLPKPFTPDKLVETILSVLNG
;
A
#
# COMPACT_ATOMS: atom_id res chain seq x y z
N MET A 1 -20.71 7.98 3.76
CA MET A 1 -19.75 6.85 3.65
C MET A 1 -19.99 5.88 4.81
N SER A 2 -20.09 4.62 4.50
CA SER A 2 -20.25 3.60 5.52
C SER A 2 -18.98 3.50 6.36
N PRO A 3 -19.07 3.48 7.71
CA PRO A 3 -17.89 3.32 8.55
C PRO A 3 -17.23 1.95 8.44
N ASN A 4 -17.88 1.00 7.73
CA ASN A 4 -17.36 -0.36 7.59
C ASN A 4 -17.05 -0.71 6.12
N ARG A 5 -16.72 0.28 5.30
CA ARG A 5 -16.43 0.05 3.87
C ARG A 5 -15.29 -0.93 3.65
N LEU A 6 -14.33 -0.97 4.58
CA LEU A 6 -13.15 -1.82 4.47
C LEU A 6 -13.14 -2.94 5.50
N SER A 7 -14.30 -3.33 6.01
CA SER A 7 -14.41 -4.40 7.00
C SER A 7 -13.82 -5.70 6.49
N ASN A 8 -13.17 -6.43 7.38
CA ASN A 8 -12.55 -7.73 7.12
C ASN A 8 -11.34 -7.67 6.20
N LEU A 9 -10.84 -6.46 5.90
CA LEU A 9 -9.60 -6.29 5.13
C LEU A 9 -8.44 -6.00 6.05
N THR A 10 -7.33 -6.69 5.85
CA THR A 10 -6.07 -6.36 6.51
C THR A 10 -5.22 -5.62 5.50
N ILE A 11 -4.78 -4.41 5.87
CA ILE A 11 -4.02 -3.53 4.99
C ILE A 11 -2.71 -3.15 5.68
N VAL A 12 -1.59 -3.36 5.00
CA VAL A 12 -0.29 -2.87 5.46
C VAL A 12 -0.01 -1.55 4.77
N VAL A 13 0.29 -0.52 5.56
CA VAL A 13 0.65 0.80 5.06
C VAL A 13 2.12 1.05 5.36
N VAL A 14 2.92 1.27 4.33
CA VAL A 14 4.36 1.56 4.47
C VAL A 14 4.60 3.01 4.10
N GLU A 15 4.93 3.82 5.09
CA GLU A 15 5.09 5.26 4.93
C GLU A 15 6.12 5.75 5.94
N ASP A 16 7.19 6.40 5.47
CA ASP A 16 8.28 6.82 6.34
C ASP A 16 8.01 8.13 7.11
N HIS A 17 7.07 8.96 6.64
CA HIS A 17 6.71 10.20 7.34
C HIS A 17 5.73 9.89 8.46
N ASP A 18 6.07 10.26 9.70
CA ASP A 18 5.29 9.91 10.88
C ASP A 18 3.84 10.41 10.82
N ASP A 19 3.64 11.67 10.44
CA ASP A 19 2.31 12.25 10.40
C ASP A 19 1.42 11.60 9.34
N ALA A 20 1.98 11.39 8.14
CA ALA A 20 1.25 10.74 7.05
C ALA A 20 0.89 9.30 7.42
N ARG A 21 1.85 8.58 8.01
CA ARG A 21 1.62 7.19 8.43
C ARG A 21 0.51 7.10 9.46
N ARG A 22 0.54 7.98 10.47
CA ARG A 22 -0.49 8.02 11.50
C ARG A 22 -1.86 8.34 10.92
N TYR A 23 -1.91 9.34 10.05
CA TYR A 23 -3.17 9.74 9.41
C TYR A 23 -3.77 8.61 8.61
N LEU A 24 -2.97 7.96 7.77
CA LEU A 24 -3.46 6.85 6.94
C LEU A 24 -3.94 5.68 7.78
N GLY A 25 -3.18 5.34 8.83
CA GLY A 25 -3.57 4.27 9.73
C GLY A 25 -4.90 4.52 10.41
N LEU A 26 -5.08 5.72 10.95
CA LEU A 26 -6.33 6.09 11.63
C LEU A 26 -7.50 6.15 10.66
N PHE A 27 -7.28 6.73 9.49
CA PHE A 27 -8.34 6.86 8.50
C PHE A 27 -8.87 5.50 8.05
N LEU A 28 -7.97 4.59 7.71
CA LEU A 28 -8.37 3.26 7.24
C LEU A 28 -8.97 2.42 8.37
N ASP A 29 -8.45 2.57 9.59
CA ASP A 29 -9.00 1.90 10.76
C ASP A 29 -10.47 2.30 11.00
N ARG A 30 -10.78 3.58 10.84
CA ARG A 30 -12.15 4.08 10.99
C ARG A 30 -13.11 3.53 9.96
N LEU A 31 -12.61 3.04 8.84
CA LEU A 31 -13.44 2.41 7.81
C LEU A 31 -13.57 0.90 8.00
N GLY A 32 -13.07 0.39 9.11
CA GLY A 32 -13.24 -1.01 9.49
C GLY A 32 -12.08 -1.92 9.13
N ALA A 33 -11.03 -1.39 8.48
CA ALA A 33 -9.87 -2.20 8.13
C ALA A 33 -9.03 -2.55 9.35
N ASN A 34 -8.39 -3.71 9.31
CA ASN A 34 -7.32 -4.05 10.24
C ASN A 34 -6.02 -3.52 9.63
N VAL A 35 -5.49 -2.44 10.20
CA VAL A 35 -4.36 -1.73 9.61
C VAL A 35 -3.07 -2.01 10.38
N VAL A 36 -2.04 -2.38 9.66
CA VAL A 36 -0.69 -2.54 10.22
C VAL A 36 0.18 -1.49 9.52
N VAL A 37 0.80 -0.60 10.29
CA VAL A 37 1.63 0.46 9.73
C VAL A 37 3.10 0.11 9.87
N ALA A 38 3.91 0.53 8.92
CA ALA A 38 5.35 0.30 8.91
C ALA A 38 6.06 1.58 8.49
N ARG A 39 7.23 1.84 9.07
CA ARG A 39 7.99 3.08 8.87
C ARG A 39 8.96 3.01 7.69
N ASN A 40 9.25 1.81 7.22
CA ASN A 40 10.23 1.61 6.15
C ASN A 40 9.98 0.28 5.46
N GLY A 41 10.72 0.02 4.40
CA GLY A 41 10.55 -1.20 3.63
C GLY A 41 10.85 -2.48 4.42
N PHE A 42 11.81 -2.44 5.31
CA PHE A 42 12.16 -3.61 6.12
C PHE A 42 11.02 -3.99 7.06
N GLU A 43 10.46 -3.01 7.76
CA GLU A 43 9.30 -3.23 8.63
C GLU A 43 8.08 -3.64 7.81
N GLY A 44 7.91 -3.03 6.64
CA GLY A 44 6.82 -3.38 5.73
C GLY A 44 6.88 -4.83 5.31
N PHE A 45 8.05 -5.29 4.93
CA PHE A 45 8.25 -6.68 4.52
C PHE A 45 7.93 -7.65 5.65
N GLU A 46 8.40 -7.36 6.86
CA GLU A 46 8.08 -8.18 8.05
C GLU A 46 6.59 -8.19 8.34
N ALA A 47 5.93 -7.03 8.25
CA ALA A 47 4.50 -6.94 8.47
C ALA A 47 3.71 -7.76 7.45
N ILE A 48 4.15 -7.76 6.20
CA ILE A 48 3.49 -8.53 5.13
C ILE A 48 3.63 -10.03 5.39
N LYS A 49 4.82 -10.49 5.74
CA LYS A 49 5.04 -11.90 6.04
C LYS A 49 4.21 -12.36 7.25
N ASN A 50 4.15 -11.54 8.28
CA ASN A 50 3.51 -11.92 9.54
C ASN A 50 1.99 -11.83 9.48
N ASN A 51 1.45 -10.93 8.66
CA ASN A 51 0.00 -10.66 8.65
C ASN A 51 -0.71 -11.13 7.39
N ARG A 52 0.02 -11.41 6.33
CA ARG A 52 -0.56 -11.80 5.01
C ARG A 52 -1.75 -10.93 4.64
N PRO A 53 -1.52 -9.62 4.45
CA PRO A 53 -2.62 -8.69 4.22
C PRO A 53 -3.33 -8.93 2.89
N ASN A 54 -4.53 -8.37 2.78
CA ASN A 54 -5.27 -8.36 1.52
C ASN A 54 -4.71 -7.33 0.55
N LEU A 55 -4.01 -6.31 1.08
CA LEU A 55 -3.55 -5.18 0.29
C LEU A 55 -2.38 -4.49 0.99
N VAL A 56 -1.46 -3.96 0.19
CA VAL A 56 -0.36 -3.12 0.69
C VAL A 56 -0.44 -1.77 0.00
N VAL A 57 -0.31 -0.70 0.77
CA VAL A 57 -0.19 0.66 0.25
C VAL A 57 1.19 1.16 0.68
N SER A 58 2.07 1.41 -0.28
CA SER A 58 3.47 1.74 0.03
C SER A 58 3.95 2.97 -0.69
N ASP A 59 4.66 3.80 0.06
CA ASP A 59 5.43 4.88 -0.52
C ASP A 59 6.52 4.30 -1.42
N ILE A 60 6.89 5.02 -2.47
CA ILE A 60 7.98 4.63 -3.36
C ILE A 60 9.31 5.12 -2.81
N GLN A 61 9.36 6.39 -2.40
CA GLN A 61 10.60 7.00 -1.95
C GLN A 61 10.74 6.89 -0.44
N MET A 62 11.60 5.98 -0.01
CA MET A 62 11.90 5.77 1.41
C MET A 62 13.40 5.50 1.55
N PRO A 63 14.02 5.98 2.65
CA PRO A 63 15.42 5.67 2.90
C PRO A 63 15.64 4.17 3.11
N GLY A 64 16.77 3.66 2.68
CA GLY A 64 17.09 2.25 2.79
C GLY A 64 16.41 1.46 1.69
N MET A 65 15.44 0.64 2.06
CA MET A 65 14.66 -0.12 1.09
C MET A 65 13.51 0.75 0.57
N ASP A 66 13.52 1.12 -0.70
CA ASP A 66 12.44 1.89 -1.32
C ASP A 66 11.28 0.97 -1.72
N GLY A 67 10.20 1.59 -2.25
CA GLY A 67 9.00 0.84 -2.60
C GLY A 67 9.21 -0.17 -3.73
N LEU A 68 10.11 0.12 -4.66
CA LEU A 68 10.43 -0.79 -5.75
C LEU A 68 11.16 -2.03 -5.23
N GLU A 69 12.12 -1.83 -4.34
CA GLU A 69 12.84 -2.92 -3.70
C GLU A 69 11.90 -3.75 -2.84
N LEU A 70 11.00 -3.09 -2.10
CA LEU A 70 10.02 -3.78 -1.28
C LEU A 70 9.12 -4.67 -2.16
N LEU A 71 8.63 -4.15 -3.28
CA LEU A 71 7.81 -4.94 -4.20
C LEU A 71 8.58 -6.16 -4.69
N ARG A 72 9.84 -6.00 -5.03
CA ARG A 72 10.68 -7.10 -5.49
C ARG A 72 10.82 -8.19 -4.43
N GLU A 73 11.05 -7.77 -3.17
CA GLU A 73 11.14 -8.71 -2.05
C GLU A 73 9.83 -9.45 -1.82
N ILE A 74 8.70 -8.73 -1.91
CA ILE A 74 7.38 -9.34 -1.76
C ILE A 74 7.17 -10.41 -2.83
N ARG A 75 7.46 -10.08 -4.08
CA ARG A 75 7.23 -11.01 -5.21
C ARG A 75 8.14 -12.23 -5.19
N ALA A 76 9.23 -12.18 -4.42
CA ALA A 76 10.09 -13.33 -4.20
C ALA A 76 9.52 -14.33 -3.21
N LEU A 77 8.50 -13.94 -2.43
CA LEU A 77 7.80 -14.86 -1.54
C LEU A 77 6.91 -15.79 -2.35
N ALA A 78 6.66 -16.98 -1.81
CA ALA A 78 5.68 -17.89 -2.41
C ALA A 78 4.31 -17.19 -2.44
N PRO A 79 3.46 -17.49 -3.44
CA PRO A 79 2.15 -16.84 -3.54
C PRO A 79 1.30 -16.96 -2.27
N ASP A 80 1.30 -18.13 -1.63
CA ASP A 80 0.52 -18.36 -0.41
C ASP A 80 1.19 -17.76 0.84
N ALA A 81 2.43 -17.31 0.73
CA ALA A 81 3.15 -16.64 1.81
C ALA A 81 3.06 -15.10 1.70
N GLY A 82 2.22 -14.58 0.81
CA GLY A 82 2.03 -13.15 0.61
C GLY A 82 2.63 -12.63 -0.68
N GLY A 83 3.25 -13.48 -1.49
CA GLY A 83 3.97 -13.05 -2.69
C GLY A 83 3.09 -12.46 -3.78
N SER A 84 1.80 -12.73 -3.75
CA SER A 84 0.85 -12.25 -4.76
C SER A 84 0.00 -11.06 -4.28
N VAL A 85 0.27 -10.53 -3.10
CA VAL A 85 -0.54 -9.45 -2.54
C VAL A 85 -0.52 -8.23 -3.46
N PRO A 86 -1.68 -7.60 -3.73
CA PRO A 86 -1.70 -6.38 -4.54
C PRO A 86 -1.06 -5.23 -3.77
N VAL A 87 -0.24 -4.44 -4.47
CA VAL A 87 0.47 -3.30 -3.88
C VAL A 87 0.11 -2.03 -4.66
N ILE A 88 -0.35 -1.03 -3.92
CA ILE A 88 -0.61 0.30 -4.46
C ILE A 88 0.61 1.18 -4.15
N ALA A 89 1.13 1.84 -5.17
CA ALA A 89 2.25 2.77 -5.00
C ALA A 89 1.73 4.17 -4.67
N MET A 90 2.24 4.76 -3.60
CA MET A 90 2.04 6.18 -3.32
C MET A 90 3.28 6.91 -3.83
N THR A 91 3.10 7.91 -4.68
CA THR A 91 4.24 8.52 -5.35
C THR A 91 4.08 10.03 -5.53
N ALA A 92 5.20 10.75 -5.42
CA ALA A 92 5.24 12.16 -5.79
C ALA A 92 5.33 12.33 -7.32
N PHE A 93 5.63 11.26 -8.06
CA PHE A 93 5.75 11.31 -9.51
C PHE A 93 4.39 11.04 -10.15
N GLY A 94 3.81 12.09 -10.74
CA GLY A 94 2.44 12.02 -11.25
C GLY A 94 2.30 12.02 -12.76
N THR A 95 3.40 11.93 -13.52
CA THR A 95 3.28 11.91 -14.98
C THR A 95 2.72 10.58 -15.47
N HIS A 96 2.12 10.61 -16.65
CA HIS A 96 1.61 9.39 -17.28
C HIS A 96 2.72 8.35 -17.48
N ALA A 97 3.91 8.82 -17.89
CA ALA A 97 5.05 7.93 -18.12
C ALA A 97 5.51 7.27 -16.82
N ASP A 98 5.54 8.01 -15.71
CA ASP A 98 5.89 7.45 -14.40
C ASP A 98 4.90 6.39 -13.97
N ARG A 99 3.61 6.67 -14.15
CA ARG A 99 2.54 5.74 -13.81
C ARG A 99 2.69 4.44 -14.61
N GLU A 100 2.88 4.54 -15.93
CA GLU A 100 3.04 3.37 -16.78
C GLU A 100 4.23 2.53 -16.35
N ARG A 101 5.33 3.17 -15.99
CA ARG A 101 6.54 2.49 -15.55
C ARG A 101 6.30 1.70 -14.26
N LEU A 102 5.59 2.32 -13.30
CA LEU A 102 5.29 1.66 -12.03
C LEU A 102 4.33 0.49 -12.21
N LEU A 103 3.32 0.65 -13.05
CA LEU A 103 2.39 -0.45 -13.35
C LEU A 103 3.11 -1.61 -14.05
N HIS A 104 4.02 -1.32 -14.95
CA HIS A 104 4.84 -2.34 -15.61
C HIS A 104 5.74 -3.09 -14.63
N THR A 105 6.18 -2.41 -13.59
CA THR A 105 7.02 -3.03 -12.56
C THR A 105 6.23 -4.03 -11.72
N GLY A 106 4.91 -3.89 -11.65
CA GLY A 106 4.06 -4.83 -10.94
C GLY A 106 3.17 -4.23 -9.86
N PHE A 107 3.17 -2.90 -9.70
CA PHE A 107 2.20 -2.26 -8.84
C PHE A 107 0.81 -2.34 -9.48
N LYS A 108 -0.20 -2.60 -8.66
CA LYS A 108 -1.57 -2.72 -9.17
C LYS A 108 -2.20 -1.38 -9.49
N ALA A 109 -1.77 -0.34 -8.80
CA ALA A 109 -2.26 1.01 -9.01
C ALA A 109 -1.24 2.01 -8.48
N CYS A 110 -1.33 3.25 -8.96
CA CYS A 110 -0.51 4.35 -8.49
C CYS A 110 -1.42 5.44 -7.94
N LEU A 111 -1.00 6.01 -6.81
CA LEU A 111 -1.76 7.05 -6.13
C LEU A 111 -0.84 8.27 -6.00
N PRO A 112 -0.93 9.24 -6.94
CA PRO A 112 -0.07 10.43 -6.90
C PRO A 112 -0.37 11.28 -5.67
N LYS A 113 0.68 11.75 -5.01
CA LYS A 113 0.57 12.68 -3.89
C LYS A 113 0.50 14.11 -4.39
N PRO A 114 -0.30 14.97 -3.78
CA PRO A 114 -1.24 14.68 -2.70
C PRO A 114 -2.52 14.05 -3.23
N PHE A 115 -3.14 13.21 -2.44
CA PHE A 115 -4.41 12.59 -2.80
C PHE A 115 -5.45 12.82 -1.69
N THR A 116 -6.72 12.76 -2.06
CA THR A 116 -7.80 12.88 -1.09
C THR A 116 -8.08 11.53 -0.43
N PRO A 117 -8.68 11.53 0.78
CA PRO A 117 -9.13 10.29 1.39
C PRO A 117 -10.07 9.48 0.51
N ASP A 118 -10.99 10.16 -0.19
CA ASP A 118 -11.91 9.49 -1.10
C ASP A 118 -11.19 8.80 -2.25
N LYS A 119 -10.14 9.43 -2.78
CA LYS A 119 -9.36 8.84 -3.86
C LYS A 119 -8.62 7.59 -3.39
N LEU A 120 -8.11 7.61 -2.16
CA LEU A 120 -7.45 6.45 -1.57
C LEU A 120 -8.43 5.27 -1.47
N VAL A 121 -9.62 5.49 -0.92
CA VAL A 121 -10.63 4.44 -0.77
C VAL A 121 -11.07 3.92 -2.13
N GLU A 122 -11.32 4.82 -3.07
CA GLU A 122 -11.71 4.47 -4.43
C GLU A 122 -10.66 3.56 -5.09
N THR A 123 -9.39 3.92 -4.93
CA THR A 123 -8.28 3.13 -5.49
C THR A 123 -8.20 1.75 -4.84
N ILE A 124 -8.33 1.69 -3.51
CA ILE A 124 -8.31 0.42 -2.77
C ILE A 124 -9.42 -0.50 -3.27
N LEU A 125 -10.65 0.01 -3.34
CA LEU A 125 -11.79 -0.80 -3.76
C LEU A 125 -11.67 -1.24 -5.22
N SER A 126 -11.16 -0.38 -6.08
CA SER A 126 -10.91 -0.70 -7.48
C SER A 126 -9.92 -1.85 -7.63
N VAL A 127 -8.84 -1.82 -6.87
CA VAL A 127 -7.81 -2.87 -6.91
C VAL A 127 -8.35 -4.20 -6.43
N LEU A 128 -9.15 -4.18 -5.35
CA LEU A 128 -9.67 -5.42 -4.76
C LEU A 128 -10.82 -6.02 -5.56
N ASN A 129 -11.56 -5.20 -6.30
CA ASN A 129 -12.71 -5.65 -7.09
C ASN A 129 -12.36 -5.87 -8.57
N GLY A 130 -11.20 -5.48 -8.96
CA GLY A 130 -10.73 -5.63 -10.35
C GLY A 130 -9.90 -6.90 -10.52
#